data_1ed441a5a77b8a54582a6ed25f77f016
#
_entry.id   1ed441a5a77b8a54582a6ed25f77f016
#
_cell.length_a   1.000
_cell.length_b   1.000
_cell.length_c   1.000
_cell.angle_alpha   90.00
_cell.angle_beta   90.00
_cell.angle_gamma   90.00
#
_symmetry.space_group_name_H-M   'P 1'
#
loop_
_entity.id
_entity.type
_entity.pdbx_description
1 polymer ?
#
loop_
_entity_poly.entity_id
_entity_poly.type
_entity_poly.pdbx_seq_one_letter_code
_entity_poly.pdbx_strand_id
1 'polypeptide(L)'
;GGDAPGLAFETLDWLHKKEVAAIVTDTWGAEVRPNETEDTNQPWHWIAIPIMGLTVGEIFDLGGLSKACAEDGVYEFMFCAPALPITGAVGSPVNPYAVK
;
A
#
# COMPACT_ATOMS: atom_id res chain seq x y z
N GLY A 1 -5.48 12.34 -12.06
CA GLY A 1 -4.21 12.18 -11.40
C GLY A 1 -3.08 12.70 -12.26
N GLY A 2 -2.02 13.07 -11.63
CA GLY A 2 -0.78 13.49 -12.25
C GLY A 2 0.36 12.55 -11.89
N ASP A 3 1.58 13.06 -12.01
CA ASP A 3 2.77 12.34 -11.58
C ASP A 3 2.74 12.15 -10.05
N ALA A 4 3.17 10.98 -9.61
CA ALA A 4 3.25 10.65 -8.20
C ALA A 4 4.41 9.69 -7.94
N PRO A 5 5.12 9.86 -6.82
CA PRO A 5 6.08 8.85 -6.39
C PRO A 5 5.35 7.55 -6.05
N GLY A 6 6.02 6.43 -6.21
CA GLY A 6 5.44 5.13 -5.92
C GLY A 6 6.42 4.01 -6.18
N LEU A 7 5.94 2.79 -6.01
CA LEU A 7 6.73 1.59 -6.17
C LEU A 7 6.96 1.27 -7.64
N ALA A 8 8.18 0.95 -7.99
CA ALA A 8 8.55 0.43 -9.30
C ALA A 8 8.05 -1.02 -9.46
N PHE A 9 7.82 -1.43 -10.70
CA PHE A 9 7.29 -2.77 -11.01
C PHE A 9 8.17 -3.90 -10.44
N GLU A 10 9.48 -3.74 -10.47
CA GLU A 10 10.43 -4.72 -9.94
C GLU A 10 10.30 -5.01 -8.45
N THR A 11 9.66 -4.11 -7.68
CA THR A 11 9.44 -4.31 -6.24
C THR A 11 8.52 -5.49 -5.93
N LEU A 12 7.71 -5.92 -6.88
CA LEU A 12 6.81 -7.07 -6.74
C LEU A 12 7.55 -8.36 -6.39
N ASP A 13 8.69 -8.61 -7.04
CA ASP A 13 9.52 -9.79 -6.76
C ASP A 13 10.02 -9.80 -5.31
N TRP A 14 10.47 -8.64 -4.83
CA TRP A 14 10.91 -8.48 -3.44
C TRP A 14 9.76 -8.68 -2.45
N LEU A 15 8.62 -8.06 -2.70
CA LEU A 15 7.43 -8.20 -1.85
C LEU A 15 6.96 -9.65 -1.76
N HIS A 16 6.96 -10.35 -2.89
CA HIS A 16 6.60 -11.76 -2.94
C HIS A 16 7.59 -12.64 -2.17
N LYS A 17 8.89 -12.47 -2.38
CA LYS A 17 9.94 -13.22 -1.68
C LYS A 17 9.95 -12.99 -0.17
N LYS A 18 9.55 -11.80 0.26
CA LYS A 18 9.43 -11.45 1.69
C LYS A 18 8.10 -11.85 2.31
N GLU A 19 7.19 -12.44 1.53
CA GLU A 19 5.87 -12.86 2.00
C GLU A 19 5.09 -11.73 2.69
N VAL A 20 5.18 -10.51 2.11
CA VAL A 20 4.50 -9.32 2.63
C VAL A 20 2.99 -9.50 2.49
N ALA A 21 2.26 -9.39 3.58
CA ALA A 21 0.80 -9.58 3.60
C ALA A 21 0.03 -8.34 3.13
N ALA A 22 0.56 -7.16 3.40
CA ALA A 22 -0.06 -5.90 3.02
C ALA A 22 0.99 -4.81 2.83
N ILE A 23 0.68 -3.85 1.99
CA ILE A 23 1.46 -2.64 1.82
C ILE A 23 0.55 -1.41 1.90
N VAL A 24 1.03 -0.36 2.53
CA VAL A 24 0.28 0.87 2.72
C VAL A 24 1.16 2.06 2.33
N THR A 25 0.60 2.98 1.58
CA THR A 25 1.27 4.21 1.15
C THR A 25 0.43 5.44 1.48
N ASP A 26 1.08 6.59 1.55
CA ASP A 26 0.44 7.90 1.69
C ASP A 26 0.07 8.55 0.35
N THR A 27 0.46 7.91 -0.76
CA THR A 27 0.16 8.39 -2.11
C THR A 27 -1.21 7.90 -2.61
N TRP A 28 -1.76 8.57 -3.62
CA TRP A 28 -3.05 8.21 -4.23
C TRP A 28 -2.97 6.95 -5.12
N GLY A 29 -1.80 6.45 -5.37
CA GLY A 29 -1.55 5.19 -6.05
C GLY A 29 -0.26 4.59 -5.50
N ALA A 30 -0.25 3.32 -5.16
CA ALA A 30 0.91 2.66 -4.59
C ALA A 30 2.08 2.59 -5.58
N GLU A 31 1.79 2.45 -6.87
CA GLU A 31 2.80 2.40 -7.93
C GLU A 31 3.17 3.77 -8.48
N VAL A 32 4.38 3.84 -9.03
CA VAL A 32 4.92 5.07 -9.64
C VAL A 32 4.06 5.57 -10.81
N ARG A 33 3.92 6.89 -10.89
CA ARG A 33 3.25 7.59 -12.00
C ARG A 33 4.16 8.66 -12.59
N PRO A 34 4.30 8.73 -13.93
CA PRO A 34 3.69 7.86 -14.94
C PRO A 34 4.15 6.41 -14.81
N ASN A 35 3.38 5.48 -15.34
CA ASN A 35 3.78 4.06 -15.35
C ASN A 35 5.06 3.86 -16.15
N GLU A 36 5.86 2.88 -15.75
CA GLU A 36 7.18 2.60 -16.35
C GLU A 36 7.08 2.06 -17.78
N THR A 37 5.90 1.61 -18.19
CA THR A 37 5.61 1.12 -19.55
C THR A 37 4.47 1.91 -20.17
N GLU A 38 4.61 2.26 -21.45
CA GLU A 38 3.60 3.05 -22.17
C GLU A 38 2.33 2.22 -22.51
N ASP A 39 2.48 0.92 -22.69
CA ASP A 39 1.43 0.03 -23.20
C ASP A 39 0.50 -0.52 -22.10
N THR A 40 0.82 -0.27 -20.84
CA THR A 40 0.05 -0.81 -19.72
C THR A 40 -0.34 0.27 -18.73
N ASN A 41 -1.56 0.16 -18.19
CA ASN A 41 -2.03 1.02 -17.12
C ASN A 41 -2.03 0.23 -15.81
N GLN A 42 -1.31 0.74 -14.82
CA GLN A 42 -1.20 0.15 -13.48
C GLN A 42 -0.67 -1.30 -13.45
N PRO A 43 0.45 -1.60 -14.12
CA PRO A 43 0.96 -2.98 -14.20
C PRO A 43 1.28 -3.57 -12.83
N TRP A 44 1.75 -2.77 -11.89
CA TRP A 44 2.05 -3.21 -10.53
C TRP A 44 0.78 -3.69 -9.80
N HIS A 45 -0.31 -2.93 -9.88
CA HIS A 45 -1.59 -3.28 -9.26
C HIS A 45 -2.16 -4.60 -9.80
N TRP A 46 -2.05 -4.82 -11.11
CA TRP A 46 -2.54 -6.05 -11.74
C TRP A 46 -1.82 -7.30 -11.27
N ILE A 47 -0.57 -7.19 -10.89
CA ILE A 47 0.18 -8.31 -10.33
C ILE A 47 -0.02 -8.40 -8.81
N ALA A 48 0.09 -7.28 -8.10
CA ALA A 48 0.02 -7.26 -6.65
C ALA A 48 -1.31 -7.78 -6.11
N ILE A 49 -2.44 -7.27 -6.64
CA ILE A 49 -3.75 -7.56 -6.08
C ILE A 49 -4.29 -8.91 -6.54
N PRO A 50 -4.61 -9.14 -7.83
CA PRO A 50 -5.26 -10.39 -8.24
C PRO A 50 -4.33 -11.59 -8.35
N ILE A 51 -3.05 -11.39 -8.63
CA ILE A 51 -2.10 -12.50 -8.83
C ILE A 51 -1.41 -12.88 -7.52
N MET A 52 -0.88 -11.90 -6.79
CA MET A 52 -0.17 -12.14 -5.54
C MET A 52 -1.11 -12.23 -4.33
N GLY A 53 -2.31 -11.67 -4.41
CA GLY A 53 -3.22 -11.57 -3.28
C GLY A 53 -2.75 -10.56 -2.22
N LEU A 54 -1.95 -9.57 -2.62
CA LEU A 54 -1.43 -8.55 -1.72
C LEU A 54 -2.51 -7.53 -1.39
N THR A 55 -2.72 -7.24 -0.11
CA THR A 55 -3.60 -6.15 0.30
C THR A 55 -2.88 -4.81 0.11
N VAL A 56 -3.54 -3.87 -0.56
CA VAL A 56 -2.97 -2.55 -0.85
C VAL A 56 -3.82 -1.47 -0.20
N GLY A 57 -3.19 -0.61 0.59
CA GLY A 57 -3.77 0.60 1.16
C GLY A 57 -3.12 1.85 0.57
N GLU A 58 -3.94 2.85 0.26
CA GLU A 58 -3.51 4.10 -0.35
C GLU A 58 -4.09 5.30 0.39
N ILE A 59 -3.45 6.45 0.25
CA ILE A 59 -3.90 7.72 0.86
C ILE A 59 -3.99 7.64 2.39
N PHE A 60 -3.08 6.90 3.03
CA PHE A 60 -3.01 6.86 4.49
C PHE A 60 -2.23 8.05 5.04
N ASP A 61 -2.67 8.59 6.17
CA ASP A 61 -1.85 9.54 6.91
C ASP A 61 -0.82 8.78 7.76
N LEU A 62 0.40 8.76 7.28
CA LEU A 62 1.53 8.07 7.93
C LEU A 62 2.39 9.00 8.80
N GLY A 63 2.09 10.30 8.85
CA GLY A 63 2.93 11.30 9.52
C GLY A 63 3.12 11.03 11.01
N GLY A 64 2.03 10.74 11.73
CA GLY A 64 2.08 10.43 13.16
C GLY A 64 2.87 9.16 13.47
N LEU A 65 2.64 8.10 12.71
CA LEU A 65 3.36 6.83 12.87
C LEU A 65 4.84 6.97 12.56
N SER A 66 5.18 7.64 11.47
CA SER A 66 6.56 7.91 11.07
C SER A 66 7.34 8.64 12.17
N LYS A 67 6.72 9.69 12.75
CA LYS A 67 7.33 10.44 13.85
C LYS A 67 7.55 9.55 15.08
N ALA A 68 6.54 8.80 15.51
CA ALA A 68 6.65 7.91 16.67
C ALA A 68 7.75 6.84 16.49
N CYS A 69 7.82 6.22 15.31
CA CYS A 69 8.86 5.24 15.01
C CYS A 69 10.27 5.85 15.01
N ALA A 70 10.40 7.08 14.49
CA ALA A 70 11.68 7.78 14.50
C ALA A 70 12.13 8.17 15.93
N GLU A 71 11.20 8.53 16.80
CA GLU A 71 11.48 8.94 18.18
C GLU A 71 11.94 7.78 19.05
N ASP A 72 11.31 6.60 18.93
CA ASP A 72 11.63 5.44 19.77
C ASP A 72 12.53 4.40 19.08
N GLY A 73 12.77 4.55 17.79
CA GLY A 73 13.58 3.62 16.98
C GLY A 73 12.92 2.25 16.78
N VAL A 74 11.63 2.11 17.10
CA VAL A 74 10.87 0.86 16.98
C VAL A 74 9.89 0.97 15.81
N TYR A 75 10.02 0.08 14.83
CA TYR A 75 9.21 0.04 13.61
C TYR A 75 8.17 -1.09 13.62
N GLU A 76 7.94 -1.68 14.77
CA GLU A 76 6.94 -2.71 14.99
C GLU A 76 5.74 -2.13 15.73
N PHE A 77 4.55 -2.49 15.30
CA PHE A 77 3.29 -2.00 15.88
C PHE A 77 2.14 -2.95 15.52
N MET A 78 1.08 -2.92 16.30
CA MET A 78 -0.16 -3.59 15.93
C MET A 78 -0.92 -2.71 14.95
N PHE A 79 -1.26 -3.24 13.79
CA PHE A 79 -2.01 -2.52 12.75
C PHE A 79 -3.46 -2.99 12.68
N CYS A 80 -4.39 -2.06 12.68
CA CYS A 80 -5.81 -2.33 12.52
C CYS A 80 -6.40 -1.40 11.45
N ALA A 81 -7.03 -2.00 10.45
CA ALA A 81 -7.69 -1.28 9.36
C ALA A 81 -8.93 -2.05 8.90
N PRO A 82 -9.99 -2.13 9.73
CA PRO A 82 -11.18 -2.91 9.39
C PRO A 82 -11.90 -2.29 8.18
N ALA A 83 -12.19 -3.14 7.20
CA ALA A 83 -12.97 -2.76 6.03
C ALA A 83 -14.45 -2.62 6.40
N LEU A 84 -15.17 -1.74 5.68
CA LEU A 84 -16.61 -1.65 5.78
C LEU A 84 -17.27 -2.90 5.15
N PRO A 85 -18.32 -3.45 5.76
CA PRO A 85 -19.01 -4.65 5.23
C PRO A 85 -19.96 -4.29 4.09
N ILE A 86 -19.41 -3.83 2.97
CA ILE A 86 -20.16 -3.44 1.78
C ILE A 86 -20.27 -4.66 0.86
N THR A 87 -21.47 -5.18 0.68
CA THR A 87 -21.71 -6.34 -0.19
C THR A 87 -21.29 -6.08 -1.62
N GLY A 88 -20.43 -6.95 -2.16
CA GLY A 88 -19.95 -6.88 -3.54
C GLY A 88 -18.82 -5.86 -3.77
N ALA A 89 -18.38 -5.14 -2.74
CA ALA A 89 -17.25 -4.22 -2.86
C ALA A 89 -15.93 -4.99 -2.95
N VAL A 90 -15.02 -4.49 -3.79
CA VAL A 90 -13.64 -4.99 -3.91
C VAL A 90 -12.64 -4.18 -3.08
N GLY A 91 -13.11 -3.09 -2.48
CA GLY A 91 -12.35 -2.23 -1.59
C GLY A 91 -13.29 -1.36 -0.76
N SER A 92 -12.77 -0.72 0.27
CA SER A 92 -13.54 0.22 1.09
C SER A 92 -12.65 1.32 1.67
N PRO A 93 -13.22 2.47 2.02
CA PRO A 93 -12.54 3.36 2.94
C PRO A 93 -12.35 2.65 4.29
N VAL A 94 -11.25 2.96 4.96
CA VAL A 94 -10.92 2.41 6.28
C VAL A 94 -10.55 3.55 7.24
N ASN A 95 -10.66 3.29 8.52
CA ASN A 95 -10.12 4.18 9.56
C ASN A 95 -8.95 3.46 10.25
N PRO A 96 -7.75 3.50 9.65
CA PRO A 96 -6.62 2.73 10.14
C PRO A 96 -6.02 3.34 11.40
N TYR A 97 -5.48 2.48 12.26
CA TYR A 97 -4.65 2.90 13.38
C TYR A 97 -3.53 1.92 13.67
N ALA A 98 -2.43 2.44 14.18
CA ALA A 98 -1.29 1.69 14.64
C ALA A 98 -1.14 1.87 16.16
N VAL A 99 -0.98 0.76 16.87
CA VAL A 99 -0.80 0.76 18.33
C VAL A 99 0.63 0.31 18.65
N LYS A 100 1.32 1.19 19.34
CA LYS A 100 2.72 0.97 19.76
C LYS A 100 2.81 0.81 21.28
#